data_b7d5c9ec138b5c0eec84fb5282570b8a
#
_entry.id   b7d5c9ec138b5c0eec84fb5282570b8a
#
_cell.length_a   1.000
_cell.length_b   1.000
_cell.length_c   1.000
_cell.angle_alpha   90.00
_cell.angle_beta   90.00
_cell.angle_gamma   90.00
#
_symmetry.space_group_name_H-M   'P 1'
#
loop_
_entity.id
_entity.type
_entity.pdbx_description
1 polymer ?
#
loop_
_entity_poly.entity_id
_entity_poly.type
_entity_poly.pdbx_seq_one_letter_code
_entity_poly.pdbx_strand_id
1 'polypeptide(L)'
;GGLRLATMAQALLAVGPAFFSQQPLAARIALASVNDVSELLRPLLDGGHGHIAGRLAGGMRAIGRGDVADELLSAMSSAGIEVKESQPFEAAPTPLSAARPESPYVQRLRLMWQQMRQGVIDEFPAPGETPQDVDATLKNLEERYITDAYHSLSIEGYRVTPELIEKVRSGLWQPDGEDA
;
A
#
# COMPACT_ATOMS: atom_id res chain seq x y z
N GLY A 1 -1.09 32.36 14.63
CA GLY A 1 0.10 31.65 14.19
C GLY A 1 -0.30 30.30 13.61
N GLY A 2 -0.14 30.09 12.30
CA GLY A 2 -0.40 28.80 11.65
C GLY A 2 0.72 27.81 11.91
N LEU A 3 0.41 26.52 12.03
CA LEU A 3 1.37 25.43 12.03
C LEU A 3 2.03 25.34 10.65
N ARG A 4 3.36 25.29 10.63
CA ARG A 4 4.13 24.99 9.42
C ARG A 4 4.40 23.50 9.38
N LEU A 5 3.91 22.82 8.34
CA LEU A 5 4.20 21.42 8.10
C LEU A 5 5.43 21.34 7.16
N ALA A 6 6.34 20.41 7.47
CA ALA A 6 7.43 20.09 6.57
C ALA A 6 6.90 19.38 5.32
N THR A 7 7.51 19.62 4.17
CA THR A 7 7.25 18.79 2.98
C THR A 7 7.81 17.38 3.21
N MET A 8 7.38 16.40 2.40
CA MET A 8 7.90 15.03 2.50
C MET A 8 9.42 14.99 2.28
N ALA A 9 9.93 15.76 1.32
CA ALA A 9 11.35 15.89 1.07
C ALA A 9 12.09 16.44 2.31
N GLN A 10 11.60 17.53 2.91
CA GLN A 10 12.19 18.10 4.12
C GLN A 10 12.17 17.10 5.30
N ALA A 11 11.09 16.36 5.47
CA ALA A 11 10.99 15.34 6.51
C ALA A 11 12.03 14.23 6.31
N LEU A 12 12.20 13.72 5.07
CA LEU A 12 13.18 12.69 4.74
C LEU A 12 14.64 13.14 4.97
N LEU A 13 14.92 14.40 4.76
CA LEU A 13 16.24 14.98 5.03
C LEU A 13 16.50 15.11 6.54
N ALA A 14 15.48 15.43 7.32
CA ALA A 14 15.58 15.68 8.75
C ALA A 14 15.66 14.40 9.60
N VAL A 15 15.09 13.28 9.13
CA VAL A 15 15.05 12.03 9.91
C VAL A 15 16.40 11.33 9.95
N GLY A 16 16.74 10.81 11.13
CA GLY A 16 17.98 10.04 11.34
C GLY A 16 17.91 8.60 10.80
N PRO A 17 19.05 7.88 10.77
CA PRO A 17 19.10 6.47 10.33
C PRO A 17 18.14 5.55 11.09
N ALA A 18 17.95 5.79 12.38
CA ALA A 18 17.07 5.00 13.23
C ALA A 18 15.60 4.99 12.76
N PHE A 19 15.13 6.03 12.06
CA PHE A 19 13.78 6.07 11.51
C PHE A 19 13.57 4.95 10.49
N PHE A 20 14.56 4.68 9.64
CA PHE A 20 14.46 3.67 8.58
C PHE A 20 14.42 2.25 9.14
N SER A 21 15.13 1.98 10.22
CA SER A 21 15.14 0.67 10.88
C SER A 21 13.93 0.46 11.81
N GLN A 22 13.53 1.50 12.55
CA GLN A 22 12.43 1.41 13.51
C GLN A 22 11.04 1.57 12.87
N GLN A 23 10.94 2.30 11.76
CA GLN A 23 9.70 2.58 11.04
C GLN A 23 9.83 2.26 9.54
N PRO A 24 10.22 1.03 9.17
CA PRO A 24 10.59 0.71 7.79
C PRO A 24 9.43 0.90 6.81
N LEU A 25 8.19 0.64 7.23
CA LEU A 25 7.01 0.84 6.41
C LEU A 25 6.78 2.34 6.12
N ALA A 26 6.82 3.17 7.14
CA ALA A 26 6.65 4.61 7.00
C ALA A 26 7.76 5.23 6.14
N ALA A 27 9.00 4.78 6.32
CA ALA A 27 10.15 5.23 5.53
C ALA A 27 10.00 4.87 4.05
N ARG A 28 9.58 3.65 3.73
CA ARG A 28 9.32 3.22 2.33
C ARG A 28 8.21 4.02 1.68
N ILE A 29 7.12 4.29 2.41
CA ILE A 29 6.01 5.12 1.91
C ILE A 29 6.50 6.55 1.64
N ALA A 30 7.27 7.12 2.56
CA ALA A 30 7.82 8.47 2.41
C ALA A 30 8.74 8.57 1.19
N LEU A 31 9.65 7.62 0.99
CA LEU A 31 10.51 7.54 -0.20
C LEU A 31 9.70 7.39 -1.50
N ALA A 32 8.68 6.54 -1.49
CA ALA A 32 7.82 6.32 -2.64
C ALA A 32 6.98 7.57 -3.01
N SER A 33 6.69 8.43 -2.04
CA SER A 33 5.91 9.67 -2.22
C SER A 33 6.73 10.82 -2.80
N VAL A 34 8.05 10.69 -2.93
CA VAL A 34 8.90 11.69 -3.61
C VAL A 34 8.68 11.57 -5.11
N ASN A 35 8.03 12.56 -5.71
CA ASN A 35 7.75 12.59 -7.15
C ASN A 35 8.84 13.32 -7.94
N ASP A 36 9.50 14.28 -7.32
CA ASP A 36 10.52 15.11 -7.94
C ASP A 36 11.81 15.05 -7.11
N VAL A 37 12.88 14.54 -7.72
CA VAL A 37 14.19 14.44 -7.09
C VAL A 37 14.77 15.81 -6.77
N SER A 38 14.42 16.82 -7.55
CA SER A 38 14.91 18.19 -7.36
C SER A 38 14.58 18.78 -5.98
N GLU A 39 13.46 18.34 -5.37
CA GLU A 39 13.09 18.72 -4.00
C GLU A 39 14.09 18.22 -2.94
N LEU A 40 14.73 17.08 -3.19
CA LEU A 40 15.77 16.52 -2.33
C LEU A 40 17.15 17.11 -2.67
N LEU A 41 17.43 17.28 -3.97
CA LEU A 41 18.74 17.68 -4.44
C LEU A 41 19.16 19.05 -3.91
N ARG A 42 18.31 20.05 -3.99
CA ARG A 42 18.66 21.41 -3.58
C ARG A 42 19.20 21.47 -2.15
N PRO A 43 18.50 21.01 -1.11
CA PRO A 43 19.03 21.08 0.25
C PRO A 43 20.21 20.12 0.49
N LEU A 44 20.32 19.00 -0.24
CA LEU A 44 21.44 18.09 -0.16
C LEU A 44 22.74 18.73 -0.70
N LEU A 45 22.62 19.47 -1.80
CA LEU A 45 23.72 20.19 -2.42
C LEU A 45 24.15 21.40 -1.57
N ASP A 46 23.17 22.21 -1.11
CA ASP A 46 23.42 23.39 -0.30
C ASP A 46 24.17 23.06 1.01
N GLY A 47 23.86 21.90 1.61
CA GLY A 47 24.48 21.45 2.86
C GLY A 47 25.64 20.45 2.69
N GLY A 48 25.97 20.01 1.47
CA GLY A 48 27.01 19.01 1.25
C GLY A 48 26.70 17.66 1.90
N HIS A 49 25.42 17.29 2.02
CA HIS A 49 24.97 16.16 2.83
C HIS A 49 25.12 14.79 2.13
N GLY A 50 26.36 14.40 1.77
CA GLY A 50 26.64 13.16 1.06
C GLY A 50 26.14 11.88 1.77
N HIS A 51 26.24 11.80 3.10
CA HIS A 51 25.75 10.63 3.84
C HIS A 51 24.21 10.51 3.87
N ILE A 52 23.49 11.65 3.88
CA ILE A 52 22.03 11.64 3.76
C ILE A 52 21.63 11.21 2.35
N ALA A 53 22.30 11.78 1.33
CA ALA A 53 22.08 11.39 -0.06
C ALA A 53 22.31 9.89 -0.29
N GLY A 54 23.40 9.31 0.27
CA GLY A 54 23.69 7.89 0.18
C GLY A 54 22.64 7.00 0.82
N ARG A 55 22.11 7.39 1.98
CA ARG A 55 21.01 6.71 2.64
C ARG A 55 19.71 6.77 1.84
N LEU A 56 19.38 7.96 1.30
CA LEU A 56 18.17 8.11 0.48
C LEU A 56 18.28 7.34 -0.83
N ALA A 57 19.43 7.37 -1.50
CA ALA A 57 19.67 6.59 -2.72
C ALA A 57 19.52 5.09 -2.47
N GLY A 58 20.15 4.53 -1.43
CA GLY A 58 19.99 3.14 -1.05
C GLY A 58 18.54 2.79 -0.68
N GLY A 59 17.85 3.69 -0.01
CA GLY A 59 16.43 3.54 0.29
C GLY A 59 15.54 3.53 -0.97
N MET A 60 15.80 4.43 -1.93
CA MET A 60 15.10 4.46 -3.22
C MET A 60 15.34 3.17 -4.00
N ARG A 61 16.58 2.70 -4.06
CA ARG A 61 16.93 1.42 -4.71
C ARG A 61 16.23 0.23 -4.05
N ALA A 62 16.15 0.24 -2.71
CA ALA A 62 15.47 -0.81 -1.94
C ALA A 62 13.96 -0.91 -2.18
N ILE A 63 13.33 0.17 -2.66
CA ILE A 63 11.90 0.18 -3.04
C ILE A 63 11.69 0.07 -4.56
N GLY A 64 12.72 -0.29 -5.34
CA GLY A 64 12.63 -0.47 -6.78
C GLY A 64 12.72 0.81 -7.61
N ARG A 65 13.11 1.96 -7.01
CA ARG A 65 13.31 3.25 -7.70
C ARG A 65 14.80 3.50 -7.95
N GLY A 66 15.44 2.58 -8.66
CA GLY A 66 16.88 2.66 -8.96
C GLY A 66 17.23 3.84 -9.87
N ASP A 67 16.37 4.18 -10.81
CA ASP A 67 16.46 5.35 -11.68
C ASP A 67 16.57 6.67 -10.89
N VAL A 68 15.73 6.84 -9.88
CA VAL A 68 15.74 8.00 -8.98
C VAL A 68 17.00 8.03 -8.11
N ALA A 69 17.46 6.87 -7.64
CA ALA A 69 18.71 6.76 -6.90
C ALA A 69 19.91 7.16 -7.78
N ASP A 70 19.97 6.70 -9.03
CA ASP A 70 21.04 7.02 -9.96
C ASP A 70 21.05 8.51 -10.34
N GLU A 71 19.88 9.12 -10.54
CA GLU A 71 19.76 10.56 -10.76
C GLU A 71 20.30 11.36 -9.57
N LEU A 72 19.90 10.98 -8.33
CA LEU A 72 20.36 11.61 -7.10
C LEU A 72 21.89 11.53 -6.98
N LEU A 73 22.46 10.32 -7.15
CA LEU A 73 23.90 10.09 -7.03
C LEU A 73 24.69 10.84 -8.11
N SER A 74 24.20 10.84 -9.35
CA SER A 74 24.81 11.54 -10.48
C SER A 74 24.84 13.05 -10.26
N ALA A 75 23.76 13.64 -9.77
CA ALA A 75 23.70 15.06 -9.49
C ALA A 75 24.66 15.47 -8.36
N MET A 76 24.72 14.69 -7.29
CA MET A 76 25.66 14.91 -6.17
C MET A 76 27.11 14.80 -6.64
N SER A 77 27.45 13.79 -7.43
CA SER A 77 28.78 13.59 -8.01
C SER A 77 29.17 14.73 -8.94
N SER A 78 28.24 15.21 -9.77
CA SER A 78 28.46 16.34 -10.68
C SER A 78 28.76 17.64 -9.93
N ALA A 79 28.24 17.77 -8.72
CA ALA A 79 28.53 18.88 -7.81
C ALA A 79 29.82 18.68 -7.00
N GLY A 80 30.58 17.61 -7.24
CA GLY A 80 31.82 17.31 -6.53
C GLY A 80 31.63 16.76 -5.11
N ILE A 81 30.41 16.32 -4.76
CA ILE A 81 30.11 15.74 -3.45
C ILE A 81 30.22 14.21 -3.56
N GLU A 82 31.16 13.65 -2.82
CA GLU A 82 31.31 12.20 -2.74
C GLU A 82 30.16 11.59 -1.93
N VAL A 83 29.48 10.61 -2.51
CA VAL A 83 28.35 9.93 -1.89
C VAL A 83 28.62 8.44 -1.81
N LYS A 84 28.61 7.90 -0.60
CA LYS A 84 28.62 6.46 -0.36
C LYS A 84 27.19 5.97 -0.18
N GLU A 85 26.67 5.23 -1.16
CA GLU A 85 25.36 4.62 -1.05
C GLU A 85 25.32 3.63 0.12
N SER A 86 24.25 3.67 0.91
CA SER A 86 24.06 2.77 2.06
C SER A 86 22.60 2.30 2.12
N GLN A 87 22.42 1.00 2.34
CA GLN A 87 21.09 0.41 2.51
C GLN A 87 20.57 0.74 3.92
N PRO A 88 19.47 1.51 4.05
CA PRO A 88 18.95 1.91 5.35
C PRO A 88 18.01 0.89 6.01
N PHE A 89 17.61 -0.16 5.28
CA PHE A 89 16.72 -1.19 5.78
C PHE A 89 17.49 -2.47 6.09
N GLU A 90 17.18 -3.12 7.21
CA GLU A 90 17.84 -4.36 7.63
C GLU A 90 17.31 -5.60 6.89
N ALA A 91 16.10 -5.52 6.31
CA ALA A 91 15.46 -6.62 5.60
C ALA A 91 15.55 -6.47 4.08
N ALA A 92 15.39 -7.59 3.36
CA ALA A 92 15.38 -7.62 1.90
C ALA A 92 14.40 -6.57 1.29
N PRO A 93 14.76 -5.95 0.17
CA PRO A 93 13.95 -4.90 -0.45
C PRO A 93 12.59 -5.45 -0.89
N THR A 94 11.53 -4.72 -0.53
CA THR A 94 10.21 -4.95 -1.12
C THR A 94 10.06 -3.98 -2.28
N PRO A 95 10.07 -4.45 -3.53
CA PRO A 95 9.94 -3.56 -4.68
C PRO A 95 8.57 -2.90 -4.69
N LEU A 96 8.56 -1.57 -4.77
CA LEU A 96 7.36 -0.80 -5.06
C LEU A 96 7.33 -0.50 -6.56
N SER A 97 6.25 -0.87 -7.22
CA SER A 97 6.09 -0.59 -8.65
C SER A 97 6.13 0.91 -8.92
N ALA A 98 7.01 1.33 -9.83
CA ALA A 98 7.21 2.73 -10.21
C ALA A 98 6.11 3.30 -11.14
N ALA A 99 4.99 2.58 -11.30
CA ALA A 99 3.91 2.99 -12.19
C ALA A 99 2.95 3.96 -11.49
N ARG A 100 2.89 5.20 -11.96
CA ARG A 100 2.03 6.33 -11.57
C ARG A 100 2.09 6.73 -10.09
N PRO A 101 2.04 8.03 -9.77
CA PRO A 101 1.94 8.49 -8.39
C PRO A 101 0.62 8.01 -7.80
N GLU A 102 0.68 6.89 -7.08
CA GLU A 102 -0.45 6.37 -6.33
C GLU A 102 -0.57 7.09 -4.99
N SER A 103 -1.81 7.19 -4.52
CA SER A 103 -2.08 7.70 -3.18
C SER A 103 -1.19 6.99 -2.13
N PRO A 104 -0.59 7.70 -1.17
CA PRO A 104 0.17 7.10 -0.06
C PRO A 104 -0.60 6.01 0.69
N TYR A 105 -1.93 6.11 0.75
CA TYR A 105 -2.80 5.09 1.35
C TYR A 105 -2.78 3.78 0.55
N VAL A 106 -2.84 3.85 -0.77
CA VAL A 106 -2.77 2.67 -1.64
C VAL A 106 -1.41 1.99 -1.52
N GLN A 107 -0.33 2.76 -1.50
CA GLN A 107 1.03 2.23 -1.31
C GLN A 107 1.18 1.56 0.06
N ARG A 108 0.63 2.16 1.11
CA ARG A 108 0.61 1.56 2.46
C ARG A 108 -0.12 0.22 2.45
N LEU A 109 -1.30 0.16 1.85
CA LEU A 109 -2.09 -1.09 1.78
C LEU A 109 -1.34 -2.19 1.00
N ARG A 110 -0.67 -1.84 -0.10
CA ARG A 110 0.14 -2.79 -0.87
C ARG A 110 1.31 -3.34 -0.06
N LEU A 111 2.04 -2.46 0.63
CA LEU A 111 3.15 -2.90 1.48
C LEU A 111 2.69 -3.78 2.64
N MET A 112 1.60 -3.40 3.29
CA MET A 112 0.99 -4.24 4.34
C MET A 112 0.60 -5.60 3.78
N TRP A 113 -0.05 -5.64 2.62
CA TRP A 113 -0.42 -6.90 1.96
C TRP A 113 0.80 -7.76 1.64
N GLN A 114 1.84 -7.19 1.05
CA GLN A 114 3.07 -7.92 0.74
C GLN A 114 3.73 -8.53 1.99
N GLN A 115 3.71 -7.82 3.12
CA GLN A 115 4.25 -8.32 4.38
C GLN A 115 3.40 -9.43 5.00
N MET A 116 2.08 -9.33 4.89
CA MET A 116 1.14 -10.28 5.51
C MET A 116 0.82 -11.47 4.62
N ARG A 117 0.97 -11.33 3.30
CA ARG A 117 0.47 -12.30 2.31
C ARG A 117 0.94 -13.73 2.58
N GLN A 118 2.23 -13.91 2.88
CA GLN A 118 2.77 -15.25 3.12
C GLN A 118 2.18 -15.87 4.38
N GLY A 119 2.10 -15.12 5.48
CA GLY A 119 1.46 -15.60 6.71
C GLY A 119 0.00 -15.98 6.51
N VAL A 120 -0.75 -15.20 5.71
CA VAL A 120 -2.14 -15.54 5.37
C VAL A 120 -2.21 -16.84 4.55
N ILE A 121 -1.31 -17.01 3.56
CA ILE A 121 -1.27 -18.22 2.74
C ILE A 121 -0.93 -19.46 3.58
N ASP A 122 0.00 -19.34 4.50
CA ASP A 122 0.46 -20.45 5.34
C ASP A 122 -0.63 -20.90 6.33
N GLU A 123 -1.46 -19.96 6.81
CA GLU A 123 -2.58 -20.26 7.73
C GLU A 123 -3.88 -20.62 6.98
N PHE A 124 -3.93 -20.41 5.68
CA PHE A 124 -5.14 -20.70 4.92
C PHE A 124 -5.34 -22.21 4.81
N PRO A 125 -6.57 -22.70 5.05
CA PRO A 125 -6.83 -24.13 4.94
C PRO A 125 -6.57 -24.62 3.51
N ALA A 126 -6.12 -25.86 3.39
CA ALA A 126 -6.00 -26.50 2.08
C ALA A 126 -7.33 -26.44 1.30
N PRO A 127 -7.29 -26.33 -0.02
CA PRO A 127 -8.51 -26.35 -0.83
C PRO A 127 -9.34 -27.57 -0.49
N GLY A 128 -10.62 -27.37 -0.19
CA GLY A 128 -11.56 -28.47 0.00
C GLY A 128 -11.66 -29.34 -1.27
N GLU A 129 -12.13 -30.57 -1.12
CA GLU A 129 -12.42 -31.43 -2.26
C GLU A 129 -13.46 -30.75 -3.17
N THR A 130 -13.27 -30.85 -4.47
CA THR A 130 -14.27 -30.38 -5.43
C THR A 130 -15.54 -31.19 -5.25
N PRO A 131 -16.71 -30.54 -5.08
CA PRO A 131 -17.97 -31.24 -4.92
C PRO A 131 -18.20 -32.24 -6.06
N GLN A 132 -18.44 -33.50 -5.73
CA GLN A 132 -18.71 -34.53 -6.73
C GLN A 132 -20.13 -34.41 -7.34
N ASP A 133 -21.05 -33.84 -6.55
CA ASP A 133 -22.43 -33.56 -6.99
C ASP A 133 -22.63 -32.04 -7.03
N VAL A 134 -22.51 -31.47 -8.23
CA VAL A 134 -22.65 -30.04 -8.49
C VAL A 134 -24.10 -29.59 -8.26
N ASP A 135 -25.08 -30.39 -8.65
CA ASP A 135 -26.52 -30.04 -8.57
C ASP A 135 -26.94 -29.96 -7.09
N ALA A 136 -26.55 -30.95 -6.28
CA ALA A 136 -26.80 -30.92 -4.84
C ALA A 136 -26.13 -29.74 -4.16
N THR A 137 -24.92 -29.36 -4.60
CA THR A 137 -24.19 -28.23 -4.07
C THR A 137 -24.88 -26.91 -4.42
N LEU A 138 -25.31 -26.73 -5.66
CA LEU A 138 -26.05 -25.55 -6.11
C LEU A 138 -27.36 -25.38 -5.34
N LYS A 139 -28.11 -26.47 -5.18
CA LYS A 139 -29.36 -26.47 -4.41
C LYS A 139 -29.11 -26.03 -2.95
N ASN A 140 -28.06 -26.54 -2.33
CA ASN A 140 -27.68 -26.15 -0.95
C ASN A 140 -27.30 -24.68 -0.84
N LEU A 141 -26.60 -24.12 -1.85
CA LEU A 141 -26.29 -22.71 -1.96
C LEU A 141 -27.54 -21.86 -2.11
N GLU A 142 -28.50 -22.28 -2.94
CA GLU A 142 -29.78 -21.58 -3.10
C GLU A 142 -30.59 -21.54 -1.80
N GLU A 143 -30.64 -22.66 -1.07
CA GLU A 143 -31.33 -22.73 0.23
C GLU A 143 -30.73 -21.81 1.29
N ARG A 144 -29.40 -21.56 1.24
CA ARG A 144 -28.69 -20.69 2.18
C ARG A 144 -28.63 -19.23 1.77
N TYR A 145 -28.88 -18.92 0.50
CA TYR A 145 -28.67 -17.61 -0.09
C TYR A 145 -29.31 -16.47 0.71
N ILE A 146 -30.58 -16.60 1.08
CA ILE A 146 -31.32 -15.56 1.80
C ILE A 146 -30.74 -15.34 3.19
N THR A 147 -30.40 -16.41 3.90
CA THR A 147 -29.81 -16.36 5.24
C THR A 147 -28.42 -15.71 5.22
N ASP A 148 -27.58 -16.13 4.27
CA ASP A 148 -26.23 -15.61 4.14
C ASP A 148 -26.22 -14.14 3.72
N ALA A 149 -27.09 -13.75 2.78
CA ALA A 149 -27.26 -12.36 2.36
C ALA A 149 -27.78 -11.49 3.52
N TYR A 150 -28.77 -11.97 4.28
CA TYR A 150 -29.30 -11.26 5.45
C TYR A 150 -28.20 -11.00 6.49
N HIS A 151 -27.44 -12.01 6.85
CA HIS A 151 -26.37 -11.86 7.85
C HIS A 151 -25.25 -10.95 7.36
N SER A 152 -24.77 -11.11 6.12
CA SER A 152 -23.72 -10.28 5.54
C SER A 152 -24.10 -8.79 5.51
N LEU A 153 -25.27 -8.49 4.97
CA LEU A 153 -25.76 -7.12 4.86
C LEU A 153 -26.07 -6.49 6.23
N SER A 154 -26.58 -7.30 7.18
CA SER A 154 -26.82 -6.81 8.56
C SER A 154 -25.54 -6.47 9.31
N ILE A 155 -24.45 -7.24 9.11
CA ILE A 155 -23.13 -6.95 9.70
C ILE A 155 -22.58 -5.64 9.15
N GLU A 156 -22.82 -5.33 7.87
CA GLU A 156 -22.43 -4.07 7.23
C GLU A 156 -23.33 -2.89 7.62
N GLY A 157 -24.37 -3.12 8.44
CA GLY A 157 -25.26 -2.09 8.95
C GLY A 157 -26.46 -1.75 8.04
N TYR A 158 -26.68 -2.52 6.99
CA TYR A 158 -27.87 -2.36 6.13
C TYR A 158 -29.12 -2.90 6.82
N ARG A 159 -30.22 -2.19 6.66
CA ARG A 159 -31.56 -2.64 7.12
C ARG A 159 -32.20 -3.45 6.01
N VAL A 160 -32.02 -4.75 6.06
CA VAL A 160 -32.57 -5.69 5.08
C VAL A 160 -33.51 -6.67 5.76
N THR A 161 -34.51 -7.14 5.02
CA THR A 161 -35.39 -8.25 5.44
C THR A 161 -35.26 -9.41 4.45
N PRO A 162 -35.58 -10.64 4.88
CA PRO A 162 -35.59 -11.79 3.95
C PRO A 162 -36.49 -11.57 2.74
N GLU A 163 -37.63 -10.90 2.90
CA GLU A 163 -38.56 -10.55 1.84
C GLU A 163 -37.97 -9.60 0.82
N LEU A 164 -37.20 -8.59 1.29
CA LEU A 164 -36.49 -7.65 0.40
C LEU A 164 -35.42 -8.38 -0.41
N ILE A 165 -34.65 -9.26 0.23
CA ILE A 165 -33.62 -10.06 -0.43
C ILE A 165 -34.26 -10.94 -1.52
N GLU A 166 -35.39 -11.55 -1.25
CA GLU A 166 -36.11 -12.37 -2.24
C GLU A 166 -36.67 -11.52 -3.40
N LYS A 167 -37.19 -10.33 -3.13
CA LYS A 167 -37.59 -9.37 -4.19
C LYS A 167 -36.44 -9.01 -5.12
N VAL A 168 -35.28 -8.73 -4.55
CA VAL A 168 -34.06 -8.42 -5.33
C VAL A 168 -33.64 -9.64 -6.17
N ARG A 169 -33.59 -10.80 -5.57
CA ARG A 169 -33.24 -12.08 -6.24
C ARG A 169 -34.16 -12.39 -7.42
N SER A 170 -35.46 -12.20 -7.22
CA SER A 170 -36.48 -12.47 -8.26
C SER A 170 -36.58 -11.36 -9.32
N GLY A 171 -35.81 -10.25 -9.19
CA GLY A 171 -35.87 -9.12 -10.13
C GLY A 171 -37.12 -8.24 -9.97
N LEU A 172 -37.88 -8.43 -8.91
CA LEU A 172 -39.12 -7.67 -8.63
C LEU A 172 -38.87 -6.37 -7.86
N TRP A 173 -37.64 -6.17 -7.39
CA TRP A 173 -37.29 -4.97 -6.67
C TRP A 173 -37.14 -3.76 -7.60
N GLN A 174 -37.71 -2.62 -7.19
CA GLN A 174 -37.61 -1.34 -7.91
C GLN A 174 -36.99 -0.29 -6.99
N PRO A 175 -35.83 0.31 -7.35
CA PRO A 175 -35.11 1.26 -6.49
C PRO A 175 -35.87 2.54 -6.19
N ASP A 176 -36.83 2.94 -7.03
CA ASP A 176 -37.62 4.17 -6.90
C ASP A 176 -39.04 3.90 -6.36
N GLY A 177 -39.32 2.70 -5.84
CA GLY A 177 -40.59 2.29 -5.29
C GLY A 177 -40.70 2.46 -3.79
N GLU A 178 -41.79 1.91 -3.20
CA GLU A 178 -42.02 1.92 -1.73
C GLU A 178 -40.97 1.13 -0.92
N ASP A 179 -40.08 0.42 -1.62
CA ASP A 179 -39.01 -0.42 -1.04
C ASP A 179 -37.64 0.34 -0.96
N ALA A 180 -37.57 1.65 -1.25
CA ALA A 180 -36.35 2.46 -1.25
C ALA A 180 -35.96 3.00 0.13
#